data_ae2f853d65cb73d08343e64c514342b5
#
_entry.id   ae2f853d65cb73d08343e64c514342b5
#
_cell.length_a   1.000
_cell.length_b   1.000
_cell.length_c   1.000
_cell.angle_alpha   90.00
_cell.angle_beta   90.00
_cell.angle_gamma   90.00
#
_symmetry.space_group_name_H-M   'P 1'
#
loop_
_entity.id
_entity.type
_entity.pdbx_description
1 polymer ?
#
loop_
_entity_poly.entity_id
_entity_poly.type
_entity_poly.pdbx_seq_one_letter_code
_entity_poly.pdbx_strand_id
1 'polypeptide(L)'
;MSNIRLFFKDSLSLNLVSKLDKPQSHYLYKVMRINKGQSFSLFNENGEWEAKIKEINKGIIEFSVIKKLRPSSNEKEIWLAFSPIKLNYLNLIIQKATELGVTKFIPILTERTIVRKLNEKRLNKIIIEASEQSNRLNVPSLDKFTKLDTFLKSNQNTNIIFGDLNTDN
;
A
#
# COMPACT_ATOMS: atom_id res chain seq x y z
N MET A 1 -11.70 17.33 11.42
CA MET A 1 -11.22 16.10 12.07
C MET A 1 -10.21 15.46 11.14
N SER A 2 -9.01 15.13 11.59
CA SER A 2 -8.04 14.41 10.75
C SER A 2 -8.62 13.02 10.47
N ASN A 3 -8.82 12.71 9.21
CA ASN A 3 -9.40 11.44 8.80
C ASN A 3 -8.28 10.38 8.84
N ILE A 4 -8.09 9.76 10.01
CA ILE A 4 -7.08 8.73 10.19
C ILE A 4 -7.57 7.49 9.47
N ARG A 5 -6.78 7.04 8.49
CA ARG A 5 -7.05 5.86 7.67
C ARG A 5 -5.96 4.82 7.89
N LEU A 6 -6.37 3.57 8.06
CA LEU A 6 -5.45 2.44 8.20
C LEU A 6 -5.86 1.30 7.25
N PHE A 7 -4.88 0.68 6.65
CA PHE A 7 -5.09 -0.55 5.89
C PHE A 7 -5.41 -1.70 6.84
N PHE A 8 -6.46 -2.47 6.54
CA PHE A 8 -6.83 -3.65 7.31
C PHE A 8 -6.87 -4.87 6.40
N LYS A 9 -6.02 -5.84 6.70
CA LYS A 9 -5.78 -6.99 5.82
C LYS A 9 -6.98 -7.93 5.71
N ASP A 10 -7.72 -8.09 6.81
CA ASP A 10 -8.83 -9.04 6.86
C ASP A 10 -10.12 -8.42 6.32
N SER A 11 -11.11 -9.25 6.03
CA SER A 11 -12.40 -8.81 5.51
C SER A 11 -13.10 -7.86 6.47
N LEU A 12 -13.66 -6.76 5.94
CA LEU A 12 -14.45 -5.78 6.67
C LEU A 12 -15.94 -5.96 6.36
N SER A 13 -16.76 -5.96 7.39
CA SER A 13 -18.23 -6.01 7.28
C SER A 13 -18.89 -5.17 8.37
N LEU A 14 -20.13 -4.81 8.15
CA LEU A 14 -20.91 -4.08 9.16
C LEU A 14 -21.00 -4.89 10.48
N ASN A 15 -20.85 -4.20 11.59
CA ASN A 15 -20.83 -4.76 12.96
C ASN A 15 -19.70 -5.74 13.27
N LEU A 16 -18.70 -5.88 12.38
CA LEU A 16 -17.47 -6.62 12.70
C LEU A 16 -16.83 -6.05 13.96
N VAL A 17 -16.52 -6.92 14.90
CA VAL A 17 -15.68 -6.60 16.05
C VAL A 17 -14.35 -7.32 15.90
N SER A 18 -13.25 -6.59 15.91
CA SER A 18 -11.91 -7.15 15.73
C SER A 18 -10.86 -6.31 16.46
N LYS A 19 -9.59 -6.70 16.34
CA LYS A 19 -8.46 -6.03 16.97
C LYS A 19 -7.46 -5.56 15.93
N LEU A 20 -6.90 -4.39 16.17
CA LEU A 20 -5.73 -3.93 15.41
C LEU A 20 -4.49 -4.66 15.88
N ASP A 21 -3.52 -4.79 14.98
CA ASP A 21 -2.20 -5.28 15.36
C ASP A 21 -1.47 -4.30 16.30
N LYS A 22 -0.36 -4.76 16.87
CA LYS A 22 0.40 -3.96 17.85
C LYS A 22 0.96 -2.66 17.26
N PRO A 23 1.56 -2.61 16.05
CA PRO A 23 1.97 -1.38 15.38
C PRO A 23 0.83 -0.39 15.15
N GLN A 24 -0.29 -0.82 14.61
CA GLN A 24 -1.46 0.02 14.33
C GLN A 24 -2.10 0.55 15.63
N SER A 25 -2.23 -0.31 16.63
CA SER A 25 -2.72 0.09 17.95
C SER A 25 -1.82 1.14 18.60
N HIS A 26 -0.49 0.95 18.53
CA HIS A 26 0.48 1.92 19.04
C HIS A 26 0.37 3.26 18.30
N TYR A 27 0.25 3.21 16.97
CA TYR A 27 0.11 4.42 16.15
C TYR A 27 -1.14 5.21 16.54
N LEU A 28 -2.31 4.57 16.60
CA LEU A 28 -3.55 5.25 16.98
C LEU A 28 -3.50 5.79 18.41
N TYR A 29 -3.09 4.96 19.38
CA TYR A 29 -3.17 5.31 20.78
C TYR A 29 -2.06 6.27 21.24
N LYS A 30 -0.80 6.03 20.82
CA LYS A 30 0.35 6.81 21.29
C LYS A 30 0.69 8.00 20.41
N VAL A 31 0.60 7.85 19.07
CA VAL A 31 0.97 8.91 18.12
C VAL A 31 -0.23 9.81 17.86
N MET A 32 -1.36 9.23 17.46
CA MET A 32 -2.57 10.00 17.12
C MET A 32 -3.44 10.33 18.34
N ARG A 33 -3.16 9.72 19.49
CA ARG A 33 -3.83 9.94 20.78
C ARG A 33 -5.35 9.77 20.71
N ILE A 34 -5.80 8.82 19.90
CA ILE A 34 -7.21 8.44 19.82
C ILE A 34 -7.62 7.66 21.07
N ASN A 35 -8.79 7.96 21.58
CA ASN A 35 -9.37 7.36 22.79
C ASN A 35 -10.58 6.49 22.48
N LYS A 36 -11.04 5.74 23.50
CA LYS A 36 -12.28 4.98 23.45
C LYS A 36 -13.45 5.85 23.00
N GLY A 37 -14.25 5.32 22.10
CA GLY A 37 -15.42 5.98 21.54
C GLY A 37 -15.15 6.86 20.33
N GLN A 38 -13.89 7.15 19.97
CA GLN A 38 -13.55 7.91 18.78
C GLN A 38 -13.51 7.01 17.55
N SER A 39 -13.75 7.61 16.39
CA SER A 39 -13.80 6.93 15.09
C SER A 39 -12.53 7.14 14.30
N PHE A 40 -12.22 6.18 13.43
CA PHE A 40 -11.18 6.20 12.40
C PHE A 40 -11.65 5.38 11.20
N SER A 41 -10.95 5.47 10.07
CA SER A 41 -11.28 4.69 8.87
C SER A 41 -10.39 3.47 8.75
N LEU A 42 -10.99 2.36 8.31
CA LEU A 42 -10.31 1.16 7.85
C LEU A 42 -10.61 0.94 6.38
N PHE A 43 -9.63 0.51 5.60
CA PHE A 43 -9.85 0.22 4.19
C PHE A 43 -9.10 -1.04 3.74
N ASN A 44 -9.63 -1.65 2.70
CA ASN A 44 -9.03 -2.70 1.89
C ASN A 44 -9.68 -2.72 0.50
N GLU A 45 -9.39 -3.74 -0.30
CA GLU A 45 -9.95 -3.92 -1.64
C GLU A 45 -11.50 -3.93 -1.68
N ASN A 46 -12.15 -4.28 -0.56
CA ASN A 46 -13.62 -4.31 -0.46
C ASN A 46 -14.26 -2.95 -0.14
N GLY A 47 -13.44 -1.90 0.05
CA GLY A 47 -13.89 -0.54 0.30
C GLY A 47 -13.33 0.07 1.58
N GLU A 48 -13.91 1.20 1.97
CA GLU A 48 -13.55 1.92 3.19
C GLU A 48 -14.71 1.96 4.18
N TRP A 49 -14.38 1.79 5.45
CA TRP A 49 -15.34 1.64 6.52
C TRP A 49 -14.98 2.53 7.70
N GLU A 50 -15.98 3.12 8.34
CA GLU A 50 -15.82 3.77 9.64
C GLU A 50 -15.79 2.72 10.73
N ALA A 51 -14.76 2.80 11.58
CA ALA A 51 -14.62 1.97 12.77
C ALA A 51 -14.55 2.85 14.02
N LYS A 52 -15.05 2.36 15.13
CA LYS A 52 -15.05 3.03 16.44
C LYS A 52 -14.28 2.21 17.46
N ILE A 53 -13.43 2.86 18.24
CA ILE A 53 -12.70 2.20 19.32
C ILE A 53 -13.67 1.78 20.42
N LYS A 54 -13.77 0.48 20.66
CA LYS A 54 -14.55 -0.11 21.76
C LYS A 54 -13.77 -0.10 23.05
N GLU A 55 -12.54 -0.57 22.99
CA GLU A 55 -11.69 -0.74 24.16
C GLU A 55 -10.20 -0.70 23.79
N ILE A 56 -9.37 -0.34 24.79
CA ILE A 56 -7.91 -0.38 24.68
C ILE A 56 -7.40 -1.24 25.83
N ASN A 57 -6.99 -2.47 25.51
CA ASN A 57 -6.53 -3.47 26.48
C ASN A 57 -5.05 -3.77 26.27
N LYS A 58 -4.23 -3.53 27.29
CA LYS A 58 -2.76 -3.76 27.25
C LYS A 58 -2.10 -3.16 25.99
N GLY A 59 -2.60 -1.98 25.55
CA GLY A 59 -2.09 -1.29 24.36
C GLY A 59 -2.57 -1.86 23.02
N ILE A 60 -3.50 -2.81 23.00
CA ILE A 60 -4.18 -3.30 21.81
C ILE A 60 -5.57 -2.69 21.72
N ILE A 61 -5.90 -2.16 20.55
CA ILE A 61 -7.20 -1.55 20.27
C ILE A 61 -8.16 -2.60 19.74
N GLU A 62 -9.30 -2.76 20.44
CA GLU A 62 -10.48 -3.43 19.93
C GLU A 62 -11.41 -2.38 19.31
N PHE A 63 -11.93 -2.65 18.13
CA PHE A 63 -12.82 -1.76 17.38
C PHE A 63 -14.08 -2.47 16.91
N SER A 64 -15.11 -1.70 16.59
CA SER A 64 -16.29 -2.17 15.86
C SER A 64 -16.47 -1.35 14.58
N VAL A 65 -16.80 -2.04 13.48
CA VAL A 65 -17.15 -1.41 12.21
C VAL A 65 -18.58 -0.89 12.28
N ILE A 66 -18.79 0.40 11.94
CA ILE A 66 -20.05 1.09 12.12
C ILE A 66 -20.81 1.20 10.81
N LYS A 67 -20.13 1.64 9.75
CA LYS A 67 -20.74 1.83 8.44
C LYS A 67 -19.73 1.78 7.32
N LYS A 68 -20.18 1.49 6.11
CA LYS A 68 -19.38 1.60 4.90
C LYS A 68 -19.33 3.06 4.45
N LEU A 69 -18.12 3.59 4.20
CA LEU A 69 -17.90 4.95 3.74
C LEU A 69 -17.80 5.02 2.21
N ARG A 70 -17.06 4.08 1.62
CA ARG A 70 -16.87 3.98 0.17
C ARG A 70 -16.94 2.51 -0.28
N PRO A 71 -17.57 2.21 -1.42
CA PRO A 71 -17.49 0.87 -2.03
C PRO A 71 -16.07 0.62 -2.55
N SER A 72 -15.79 -0.62 -2.92
CA SER A 72 -14.60 -0.97 -3.71
C SER A 72 -14.57 -0.16 -5.01
N SER A 73 -13.39 0.16 -5.48
CA SER A 73 -13.19 0.82 -6.77
C SER A 73 -12.29 -0.05 -7.65
N ASN A 74 -12.67 -0.16 -8.93
CA ASN A 74 -11.79 -0.76 -9.93
C ASN A 74 -10.83 0.33 -10.43
N GLU A 75 -9.60 0.29 -9.96
CA GLU A 75 -8.52 1.14 -10.50
C GLU A 75 -8.00 0.51 -11.80
N LYS A 76 -7.59 1.35 -12.75
CA LYS A 76 -6.88 0.87 -13.95
C LYS A 76 -5.54 0.26 -13.50
N GLU A 77 -5.20 -0.89 -14.06
CA GLU A 77 -3.92 -1.51 -13.78
C GLU A 77 -2.77 -0.72 -14.42
N ILE A 78 -1.89 -0.21 -13.57
CA ILE A 78 -0.65 0.46 -13.96
C ILE A 78 0.50 -0.25 -13.27
N TRP A 79 1.37 -0.89 -14.06
CA TRP A 79 2.52 -1.60 -13.53
C TRP A 79 3.79 -0.79 -13.72
N LEU A 80 4.59 -0.68 -12.68
CA LEU A 80 5.92 -0.09 -12.76
C LEU A 80 6.98 -1.20 -12.75
N ALA A 81 7.56 -1.46 -13.93
CA ALA A 81 8.73 -2.29 -14.07
C ALA A 81 9.98 -1.41 -13.94
N PHE A 82 10.86 -1.71 -13.00
CA PHE A 82 12.00 -0.84 -12.69
C PHE A 82 13.24 -1.63 -12.26
N SER A 83 14.41 -1.17 -12.64
CA SER A 83 15.67 -1.68 -12.08
C SER A 83 15.95 -1.00 -10.74
N PRO A 84 16.10 -1.77 -9.63
CA PRO A 84 16.29 -1.19 -8.31
C PRO A 84 17.59 -0.39 -8.21
N ILE A 85 17.45 0.81 -7.63
CA ILE A 85 18.54 1.75 -7.37
C ILE A 85 18.85 1.84 -5.87
N LYS A 86 19.77 2.71 -5.49
CA LYS A 86 20.17 2.92 -4.08
C LYS A 86 18.95 3.22 -3.19
N LEU A 87 18.99 2.70 -1.96
CA LEU A 87 17.87 2.59 -1.04
C LEU A 87 17.03 3.87 -0.84
N ASN A 88 17.68 5.04 -0.67
CA ASN A 88 16.96 6.28 -0.41
C ASN A 88 16.06 6.70 -1.59
N TYR A 89 16.59 6.59 -2.81
CA TYR A 89 15.83 6.91 -4.03
C TYR A 89 14.76 5.85 -4.30
N LEU A 90 15.07 4.58 -4.01
CA LEU A 90 14.09 3.50 -4.16
C LEU A 90 12.86 3.74 -3.29
N ASN A 91 13.04 4.10 -2.02
CA ASN A 91 11.92 4.40 -1.13
C ASN A 91 11.04 5.54 -1.66
N LEU A 92 11.66 6.59 -2.20
CA LEU A 92 10.94 7.72 -2.79
C LEU A 92 10.15 7.31 -4.03
N ILE A 93 10.75 6.51 -4.92
CA ILE A 93 10.07 6.00 -6.12
C ILE A 93 8.84 5.18 -5.72
N ILE A 94 9.00 4.21 -4.80
CA ILE A 94 7.90 3.36 -4.35
C ILE A 94 6.77 4.20 -3.75
N GLN A 95 7.11 5.15 -2.87
CA GLN A 95 6.14 6.06 -2.28
C GLN A 95 5.40 6.85 -3.35
N LYS A 96 6.13 7.59 -4.20
CA LYS A 96 5.51 8.48 -5.20
C LYS A 96 4.75 7.73 -6.28
N ALA A 97 5.27 6.59 -6.75
CA ALA A 97 4.55 5.76 -7.70
C ALA A 97 3.24 5.19 -7.09
N THR A 98 3.25 4.82 -5.80
CA THR A 98 2.02 4.45 -5.09
C THR A 98 1.04 5.61 -5.07
N GLU A 99 1.46 6.81 -4.68
CA GLU A 99 0.61 8.01 -4.65
C GLU A 99 0.02 8.35 -6.03
N LEU A 100 0.76 8.09 -7.10
CA LEU A 100 0.37 8.33 -8.50
C LEU A 100 -0.50 7.24 -9.13
N GLY A 101 -0.81 6.16 -8.41
CA GLY A 101 -1.76 5.16 -8.89
C GLY A 101 -1.15 3.87 -9.45
N VAL A 102 0.16 3.64 -9.31
CA VAL A 102 0.74 2.32 -9.64
C VAL A 102 0.07 1.24 -8.80
N THR A 103 -0.32 0.14 -9.47
CA THR A 103 -1.00 -1.00 -8.83
C THR A 103 -0.09 -2.20 -8.63
N LYS A 104 1.04 -2.25 -9.33
CA LYS A 104 2.02 -3.33 -9.21
C LYS A 104 3.44 -2.84 -9.44
N PHE A 105 4.35 -3.25 -8.58
CA PHE A 105 5.79 -3.02 -8.68
C PHE A 105 6.50 -4.29 -9.13
N ILE A 106 7.26 -4.23 -10.21
CA ILE A 106 7.99 -5.36 -10.79
C ILE A 106 9.48 -5.03 -10.84
N PRO A 107 10.27 -5.52 -9.87
CA PRO A 107 11.72 -5.32 -9.88
C PRO A 107 12.38 -6.12 -11.00
N ILE A 108 13.10 -5.43 -11.89
CA ILE A 108 13.75 -6.01 -13.07
C ILE A 108 15.27 -6.13 -12.84
N LEU A 109 15.82 -7.29 -13.14
CA LEU A 109 17.26 -7.50 -13.22
C LEU A 109 17.74 -7.25 -14.66
N THR A 110 18.55 -6.22 -14.81
CA THR A 110 19.32 -5.94 -16.03
C THR A 110 20.80 -6.26 -15.79
N GLU A 111 21.62 -6.23 -16.82
CA GLU A 111 23.07 -6.46 -16.72
C GLU A 111 23.75 -5.51 -15.74
N ARG A 112 23.30 -4.25 -15.70
CA ARG A 112 23.87 -3.19 -14.85
C ARG A 112 23.18 -3.04 -13.48
N THR A 113 22.24 -3.91 -13.12
CA THR A 113 21.55 -3.84 -11.83
C THR A 113 22.52 -4.16 -10.69
N ILE A 114 22.79 -3.18 -9.85
CA ILE A 114 23.66 -3.31 -8.68
C ILE A 114 22.92 -3.92 -7.49
N VAL A 115 21.68 -3.46 -7.25
CA VAL A 115 20.84 -3.89 -6.12
C VAL A 115 20.09 -5.16 -6.50
N ARG A 116 20.55 -6.31 -5.98
CA ARG A 116 19.98 -7.64 -6.30
C ARG A 116 19.14 -8.24 -5.18
N LYS A 117 18.92 -7.50 -4.09
CA LYS A 117 18.08 -7.92 -2.97
C LYS A 117 17.30 -6.72 -2.44
N LEU A 118 16.00 -6.89 -2.26
CA LEU A 118 15.12 -5.88 -1.69
C LEU A 118 14.70 -6.27 -0.27
N ASN A 119 14.55 -5.28 0.57
CA ASN A 119 13.84 -5.47 1.85
C ASN A 119 12.33 -5.34 1.59
N GLU A 120 11.71 -6.44 1.16
CA GLU A 120 10.29 -6.50 0.81
C GLU A 120 9.40 -6.02 1.96
N LYS A 121 9.73 -6.39 3.21
CA LYS A 121 8.98 -5.96 4.39
C LYS A 121 8.96 -4.43 4.53
N ARG A 122 10.10 -3.78 4.30
CA ARG A 122 10.21 -2.32 4.34
C ARG A 122 9.45 -1.66 3.19
N LEU A 123 9.59 -2.19 1.96
CA LEU A 123 8.90 -1.62 0.79
C LEU A 123 7.39 -1.77 0.91
N ASN A 124 6.90 -2.92 1.35
CA ASN A 124 5.46 -3.13 1.60
C ASN A 124 4.92 -2.16 2.66
N LYS A 125 5.72 -1.86 3.69
CA LYS A 125 5.33 -0.84 4.68
C LYS A 125 5.19 0.54 4.04
N ILE A 126 6.13 0.96 3.18
CA ILE A 126 6.07 2.23 2.45
C ILE A 126 4.84 2.27 1.53
N ILE A 127 4.55 1.18 0.81
CA ILE A 127 3.38 1.05 -0.07
C ILE A 127 2.09 1.25 0.74
N ILE A 128 1.95 0.58 1.89
CA ILE A 128 0.78 0.71 2.76
C ILE A 128 0.64 2.16 3.26
N GLU A 129 1.70 2.73 3.83
CA GLU A 129 1.69 4.10 4.34
C GLU A 129 1.34 5.13 3.24
N ALA A 130 1.90 4.96 2.03
CA ALA A 130 1.57 5.80 0.89
C ALA A 130 0.11 5.64 0.45
N SER A 131 -0.45 4.42 0.47
CA SER A 131 -1.86 4.18 0.17
C SER A 131 -2.80 4.80 1.21
N GLU A 132 -2.41 4.75 2.49
CA GLU A 132 -3.14 5.41 3.59
C GLU A 132 -3.21 6.92 3.37
N GLN A 133 -2.10 7.55 3.01
CA GLN A 133 -1.98 9.00 2.83
C GLN A 133 -2.60 9.52 1.53
N SER A 134 -2.51 8.75 0.45
CA SER A 134 -3.04 9.14 -0.87
C SER A 134 -4.51 8.80 -1.09
N ASN A 135 -5.21 8.36 -0.06
CA ASN A 135 -6.64 8.08 -0.11
C ASN A 135 -7.04 6.92 -1.04
N ARG A 136 -6.09 6.01 -1.35
CA ARG A 136 -6.33 4.83 -2.18
C ARG A 136 -7.05 3.73 -1.39
N LEU A 137 -7.85 2.91 -2.09
CA LEU A 137 -8.46 1.71 -1.53
C LEU A 137 -7.62 0.46 -1.81
N ASN A 138 -6.88 0.47 -2.92
CA ASN A 138 -6.03 -0.65 -3.31
C ASN A 138 -4.58 -0.41 -2.87
N VAL A 139 -3.99 -1.41 -2.27
CA VAL A 139 -2.57 -1.42 -1.91
C VAL A 139 -1.80 -2.12 -3.01
N PRO A 140 -0.86 -1.46 -3.69
CA PRO A 140 -0.05 -2.06 -4.74
C PRO A 140 0.67 -3.33 -4.30
N SER A 141 0.74 -4.31 -5.21
CA SER A 141 1.56 -5.51 -5.01
C SER A 141 3.03 -5.25 -5.35
N LEU A 142 3.93 -5.97 -4.67
CA LEU A 142 5.35 -6.00 -4.97
C LEU A 142 5.73 -7.43 -5.39
N ASP A 143 6.11 -7.58 -6.66
CA ASP A 143 6.54 -8.87 -7.21
C ASP A 143 8.00 -9.18 -6.83
N LYS A 144 8.38 -10.43 -7.05
CA LYS A 144 9.78 -10.86 -6.93
C LYS A 144 10.60 -10.37 -8.14
N PHE A 145 11.91 -10.35 -7.97
CA PHE A 145 12.82 -10.06 -9.09
C PHE A 145 12.54 -10.95 -10.30
N THR A 146 12.48 -10.34 -11.47
CA THR A 146 12.46 -11.05 -12.75
C THR A 146 13.55 -10.51 -13.68
N LYS A 147 14.05 -11.33 -14.61
CA LYS A 147 14.97 -10.89 -15.65
C LYS A 147 14.21 -10.09 -16.72
N LEU A 148 14.84 -9.08 -17.31
CA LEU A 148 14.23 -8.26 -18.36
C LEU A 148 13.66 -9.11 -19.50
N ASP A 149 14.44 -10.07 -20.03
CA ASP A 149 13.99 -10.94 -21.12
C ASP A 149 12.76 -11.77 -20.75
N THR A 150 12.70 -12.26 -19.50
CA THR A 150 11.56 -13.02 -19.00
C THR A 150 10.32 -12.12 -18.89
N PHE A 151 10.49 -10.92 -18.36
CA PHE A 151 9.41 -9.92 -18.25
C PHE A 151 8.86 -9.58 -19.62
N LEU A 152 9.71 -9.26 -20.62
CA LEU A 152 9.28 -8.93 -21.97
C LEU A 152 8.55 -10.08 -22.65
N LYS A 153 9.08 -11.31 -22.55
CA LYS A 153 8.42 -12.51 -23.09
C LYS A 153 7.04 -12.76 -22.50
N SER A 154 6.90 -12.54 -21.19
CA SER A 154 5.62 -12.77 -20.49
C SER A 154 4.57 -11.68 -20.74
N ASN A 155 4.97 -10.52 -21.27
CA ASN A 155 4.10 -9.36 -21.44
C ASN A 155 4.03 -8.87 -22.90
N GLN A 156 4.21 -9.76 -23.88
CA GLN A 156 4.23 -9.40 -25.32
C GLN A 156 2.93 -8.74 -25.82
N ASN A 157 1.81 -9.04 -25.19
CA ASN A 157 0.49 -8.49 -25.53
C ASN A 157 0.08 -7.29 -24.66
N THR A 158 1.00 -6.75 -23.86
CA THR A 158 0.75 -5.62 -22.97
C THR A 158 1.36 -4.35 -23.57
N ASN A 159 0.67 -3.22 -23.46
CA ASN A 159 1.24 -1.94 -23.84
C ASN A 159 2.36 -1.56 -22.87
N ILE A 160 3.59 -1.52 -23.36
CA ILE A 160 4.76 -1.13 -22.58
C ILE A 160 5.19 0.25 -23.00
N ILE A 161 5.28 1.18 -22.06
CA ILE A 161 5.89 2.50 -22.24
C ILE A 161 7.30 2.42 -21.67
N PHE A 162 8.29 2.68 -22.52
CA PHE A 162 9.69 2.67 -22.12
C PHE A 162 10.22 4.10 -22.03
N GLY A 163 10.81 4.45 -20.87
CA GLY A 163 11.50 5.73 -20.68
C GLY A 163 12.92 5.64 -21.25
N ASP A 164 13.17 6.31 -22.35
CA ASP A 164 14.49 6.43 -22.97
C ASP A 164 14.99 7.89 -22.89
N LEU A 165 16.24 8.07 -22.49
CA LEU A 165 16.86 9.40 -22.40
C LEU A 165 17.32 9.93 -23.79
N ASN A 166 17.35 9.08 -24.82
CA ASN A 166 17.86 9.40 -26.14
C ASN A 166 16.76 9.58 -27.20
N THR A 167 15.48 9.57 -26.80
CA THR A 167 14.38 9.88 -27.72
C THR A 167 14.20 11.39 -27.81
N ASP A 168 14.46 11.95 -28.98
CA ASP A 168 13.97 13.29 -29.33
C ASP A 168 12.44 13.24 -29.41
N ASN A 169 11.76 14.09 -28.65
CA ASN A 169 10.29 14.26 -28.70
C ASN A 169 9.89 15.07 -29.93
#